data_7def665fdcfd9320882092e498073d1e
#
_entry.id   7def665fdcfd9320882092e498073d1e
#
_cell.length_a   1.000
_cell.length_b   1.000
_cell.length_c   1.000
_cell.angle_alpha   90.00
_cell.angle_beta   90.00
_cell.angle_gamma   90.00
#
_symmetry.space_group_name_H-M   'P 1'
#
loop_
_entity.id
_entity.type
_entity.pdbx_description
1 polymer ?
#
loop_
_entity_poly.entity_id
_entity_poly.type
_entity_poly.pdbx_seq_one_letter_code
_entity_poly.pdbx_strand_id
1 'polypeptide(L)'
;PYPLFGLFAGVLVDRTRKLPVIIFSDVGRGLALLSIPICAWLGVLNMYVLYVAGFLVGLLSVIGWPAYQVLMTERVGRDNLVEANAKIGVADSTAQLVGPGLAGALIQWLTAPIAILLDAFSFFLSAWILRGIPPRESDRPKVVARSIGAEIREGLAVIWHNPTLRALVWAIGAWQVFRHAFLAVVVLFAARELNFSAGHVGALFMVAGLGSLAAAGVTAMLNRRFGMGPVMLAGIGATGVAWHGM
;
A
#
# COMPACT_ATOMS: atom_id res chain seq x y z
N PRO A 1 -11.79 -0.47 0.64
CA PRO A 1 -11.92 -1.66 -0.23
C PRO A 1 -11.27 -2.92 0.34
N TYR A 2 -10.10 -2.81 1.04
CA TYR A 2 -9.34 -3.96 1.54
C TYR A 2 -10.16 -4.96 2.37
N PRO A 3 -10.91 -4.56 3.41
CA PRO A 3 -11.69 -5.51 4.21
C PRO A 3 -12.80 -6.21 3.43
N LEU A 4 -13.36 -5.53 2.44
CA LEU A 4 -14.49 -6.04 1.65
C LEU A 4 -14.05 -6.97 0.51
N PHE A 5 -12.94 -6.63 -0.15
CA PHE A 5 -12.54 -7.29 -1.40
C PHE A 5 -11.24 -8.09 -1.29
N GLY A 6 -10.51 -8.03 -0.16
CA GLY A 6 -9.22 -8.71 -0.02
C GLY A 6 -9.29 -10.22 -0.22
N LEU A 7 -10.30 -10.88 0.35
CA LEU A 7 -10.48 -12.33 0.20
C LEU A 7 -10.86 -12.71 -1.23
N PHE A 8 -11.73 -11.91 -1.87
CA PHE A 8 -12.08 -12.12 -3.28
C PHE A 8 -10.89 -11.91 -4.20
N ALA A 9 -10.08 -10.88 -3.92
CA ALA A 9 -8.89 -10.57 -4.70
C ALA A 9 -7.87 -11.72 -4.66
N GLY A 10 -7.65 -12.35 -3.48
CA GLY A 10 -6.79 -13.52 -3.36
C GLY A 10 -7.22 -14.65 -4.29
N VAL A 11 -8.48 -15.06 -4.19
CA VAL A 11 -9.03 -16.13 -5.04
C VAL A 11 -9.01 -15.75 -6.53
N LEU A 12 -9.31 -14.49 -6.87
CA LEU A 12 -9.26 -14.01 -8.24
C LEU A 12 -7.85 -14.08 -8.82
N VAL A 13 -6.86 -13.63 -8.03
CA VAL A 13 -5.43 -13.66 -8.44
C VAL A 13 -4.96 -15.08 -8.66
N ASP A 14 -5.33 -16.04 -7.80
CA ASP A 14 -4.92 -17.43 -7.94
C ASP A 14 -5.44 -18.07 -9.24
N ARG A 15 -6.61 -17.64 -9.71
CA ARG A 15 -7.32 -18.18 -10.88
C ARG A 15 -7.01 -17.45 -12.19
N THR A 16 -6.32 -16.34 -12.14
CA THR A 16 -6.07 -15.49 -13.32
C THR A 16 -4.59 -15.42 -13.67
N ARG A 17 -4.29 -14.97 -14.88
CA ARG A 17 -2.93 -14.62 -15.27
C ARG A 17 -2.53 -13.34 -14.56
N LYS A 18 -1.44 -13.39 -13.78
CA LYS A 18 -1.02 -12.29 -12.90
C LYS A 18 -0.65 -11.03 -13.68
N LEU A 19 0.14 -11.18 -14.75
CA LEU A 19 0.62 -10.04 -15.55
C LEU A 19 -0.51 -9.19 -16.16
N PRO A 20 -1.52 -9.75 -16.86
CA PRO A 20 -2.68 -8.97 -17.32
C PRO A 20 -3.47 -8.29 -16.21
N VAL A 21 -3.59 -8.94 -15.05
CA VAL A 21 -4.30 -8.36 -13.88
C VAL A 21 -3.56 -7.14 -13.35
N ILE A 22 -2.22 -7.19 -13.26
CA ILE A 22 -1.41 -6.05 -12.81
C ILE A 22 -1.54 -4.90 -13.81
N ILE A 23 -1.40 -5.18 -15.12
CA ILE A 23 -1.54 -4.17 -16.17
C ILE A 23 -2.94 -3.53 -16.14
N PHE A 24 -3.99 -4.33 -16.00
CA PHE A 24 -5.36 -3.83 -15.86
C PHE A 24 -5.52 -2.95 -14.62
N SER A 25 -4.95 -3.38 -13.49
CA SER A 25 -4.98 -2.60 -12.25
C SER A 25 -4.23 -1.27 -12.38
N ASP A 26 -3.07 -1.26 -13.05
CA ASP A 26 -2.31 -0.03 -13.26
C ASP A 26 -3.03 0.94 -14.20
N VAL A 27 -3.52 0.47 -15.35
CA VAL A 27 -4.30 1.31 -16.27
C VAL A 27 -5.54 1.85 -15.59
N GLY A 28 -6.28 1.02 -14.85
CA GLY A 28 -7.48 1.44 -14.14
C GLY A 28 -7.17 2.50 -13.05
N ARG A 29 -6.07 2.33 -12.29
CA ARG A 29 -5.64 3.34 -11.30
C ARG A 29 -5.23 4.64 -11.99
N GLY A 30 -4.47 4.56 -13.08
CA GLY A 30 -4.11 5.72 -13.88
C GLY A 30 -5.34 6.48 -14.37
N LEU A 31 -6.35 5.79 -14.90
CA LEU A 31 -7.61 6.41 -15.37
C LEU A 31 -8.41 7.02 -14.22
N ALA A 32 -8.49 6.33 -13.08
CA ALA A 32 -9.18 6.85 -11.90
C ALA A 32 -8.51 8.11 -11.36
N LEU A 33 -7.18 8.15 -11.28
CA LEU A 33 -6.44 9.34 -10.87
C LEU A 33 -6.55 10.47 -11.91
N LEU A 34 -6.49 10.16 -13.19
CA LEU A 34 -6.60 11.14 -14.28
C LEU A 34 -7.96 11.86 -14.29
N SER A 35 -9.02 11.22 -13.79
CA SER A 35 -10.33 11.86 -13.67
C SER A 35 -10.32 13.11 -12.77
N ILE A 36 -9.45 13.14 -11.75
CA ILE A 36 -9.36 14.25 -10.79
C ILE A 36 -8.89 15.55 -11.45
N PRO A 37 -7.71 15.62 -12.11
CA PRO A 37 -7.28 16.83 -12.78
C PRO A 37 -8.21 17.23 -13.92
N ILE A 38 -8.79 16.29 -14.66
CA ILE A 38 -9.78 16.59 -15.70
C ILE A 38 -10.99 17.29 -15.09
N CYS A 39 -11.59 16.75 -14.03
CA CYS A 39 -12.73 17.38 -13.35
C CYS A 39 -12.35 18.74 -12.73
N ALA A 40 -11.11 18.90 -12.25
CA ALA A 40 -10.62 20.16 -11.73
C ALA A 40 -10.55 21.24 -12.83
N TRP A 41 -10.01 20.90 -14.00
CA TRP A 41 -9.92 21.84 -15.14
C TRP A 41 -11.28 22.18 -15.75
N LEU A 42 -12.23 21.25 -15.70
CA LEU A 42 -13.61 21.50 -16.12
C LEU A 42 -14.44 22.27 -15.07
N GLY A 43 -13.90 22.54 -13.89
CA GLY A 43 -14.61 23.22 -12.80
C GLY A 43 -15.71 22.39 -12.12
N VAL A 44 -15.76 21.06 -12.38
CA VAL A 44 -16.78 20.14 -11.82
C VAL A 44 -16.23 19.24 -10.71
N LEU A 45 -15.01 19.52 -10.23
CA LEU A 45 -14.41 18.75 -9.14
C LEU A 45 -15.22 18.92 -7.85
N ASN A 46 -15.66 17.80 -7.30
CA ASN A 46 -16.36 17.73 -6.03
C ASN A 46 -15.92 16.53 -5.20
N MET A 47 -16.38 16.45 -3.95
CA MET A 47 -15.99 15.36 -3.04
C MET A 47 -16.40 13.97 -3.53
N TYR A 48 -17.50 13.86 -4.30
CA TYR A 48 -17.91 12.56 -4.86
C TYR A 48 -16.91 12.02 -5.88
N VAL A 49 -16.34 12.88 -6.74
CA VAL A 49 -15.29 12.50 -7.70
C VAL A 49 -14.08 11.95 -6.93
N LEU A 50 -13.66 12.65 -5.87
CA LEU A 50 -12.53 12.20 -5.04
C LEU A 50 -12.81 10.86 -4.34
N TYR A 51 -14.02 10.67 -3.80
CA TYR A 51 -14.40 9.41 -3.17
C TYR A 51 -14.45 8.26 -4.16
N VAL A 52 -15.03 8.48 -5.34
CA VAL A 52 -15.10 7.45 -6.38
C VAL A 52 -13.71 7.11 -6.91
N ALA A 53 -12.89 8.10 -7.23
CA ALA A 53 -11.52 7.88 -7.68
C ALA A 53 -10.69 7.14 -6.62
N GLY A 54 -10.73 7.59 -5.36
CA GLY A 54 -10.02 6.95 -4.25
C GLY A 54 -10.50 5.52 -3.99
N PHE A 55 -11.81 5.27 -4.08
CA PHE A 55 -12.37 3.93 -3.95
C PHE A 55 -11.89 3.00 -5.07
N LEU A 56 -11.89 3.47 -6.33
CA LEU A 56 -11.43 2.70 -7.49
C LEU A 56 -9.93 2.41 -7.40
N VAL A 57 -9.11 3.39 -7.06
CA VAL A 57 -7.66 3.20 -6.82
C VAL A 57 -7.43 2.18 -5.73
N GLY A 58 -8.15 2.27 -4.61
CA GLY A 58 -8.06 1.30 -3.52
C GLY A 58 -8.50 -0.10 -3.94
N LEU A 59 -9.60 -0.24 -4.66
CA LEU A 59 -10.12 -1.52 -5.13
C LEU A 59 -9.13 -2.21 -6.08
N LEU A 60 -8.60 -1.47 -7.05
CA LEU A 60 -7.62 -1.98 -8.00
C LEU A 60 -6.29 -2.34 -7.33
N SER A 61 -5.90 -1.59 -6.27
CA SER A 61 -4.71 -1.91 -5.48
C SER A 61 -4.86 -3.22 -4.70
N VAL A 62 -6.06 -3.51 -4.19
CA VAL A 62 -6.36 -4.80 -3.51
C VAL A 62 -6.14 -5.99 -4.44
N ILE A 63 -6.37 -5.83 -5.73
CA ILE A 63 -6.19 -6.89 -6.74
C ILE A 63 -4.75 -6.90 -7.28
N GLY A 64 -4.21 -5.73 -7.60
CA GLY A 64 -2.91 -5.59 -8.26
C GLY A 64 -1.73 -5.99 -7.38
N TRP A 65 -1.75 -5.61 -6.08
CA TRP A 65 -0.63 -5.87 -5.18
C TRP A 65 -0.37 -7.37 -4.93
N PRO A 66 -1.37 -8.20 -4.57
CA PRO A 66 -1.15 -9.64 -4.45
C PRO A 66 -0.70 -10.29 -5.77
N ALA A 67 -1.28 -9.86 -6.90
CA ALA A 67 -0.87 -10.36 -8.22
C ALA A 67 0.61 -10.08 -8.50
N TYR A 68 1.09 -8.87 -8.15
CA TYR A 68 2.50 -8.50 -8.26
C TYR A 68 3.40 -9.39 -7.39
N GLN A 69 3.03 -9.62 -6.13
CA GLN A 69 3.81 -10.45 -5.22
C GLN A 69 3.92 -11.89 -5.71
N VAL A 70 2.82 -12.47 -6.20
CA VAL A 70 2.83 -13.82 -6.76
C VAL A 70 3.67 -13.86 -8.03
N LEU A 71 3.51 -12.91 -8.96
CA LEU A 71 4.29 -12.84 -10.19
C LEU A 71 5.79 -12.75 -9.90
N MET A 72 6.20 -11.92 -8.94
CA MET A 72 7.59 -11.80 -8.51
C MET A 72 8.15 -13.12 -8.02
N THR A 73 7.41 -13.82 -7.15
CA THR A 73 7.82 -15.11 -6.61
C THR A 73 7.99 -16.17 -7.71
N GLU A 74 7.06 -16.18 -8.68
CA GLU A 74 7.08 -17.13 -9.80
C GLU A 74 8.22 -16.84 -10.80
N ARG A 75 8.58 -15.56 -10.99
CA ARG A 75 9.57 -15.14 -11.99
C ARG A 75 11.01 -15.22 -11.51
N VAL A 76 11.25 -14.86 -10.26
CA VAL A 76 12.61 -14.76 -9.70
C VAL A 76 13.18 -16.14 -9.35
N GLY A 77 12.32 -17.11 -9.03
CA GLY A 77 12.74 -18.42 -8.55
C GLY A 77 13.14 -18.37 -7.07
N ARG A 78 13.15 -19.57 -6.43
CA ARG A 78 13.37 -19.68 -4.97
C ARG A 78 14.74 -19.21 -4.52
N ASP A 79 15.77 -19.44 -5.31
CA ASP A 79 17.16 -19.14 -4.97
C ASP A 79 17.46 -17.64 -4.89
N ASN A 80 16.73 -16.82 -5.68
CA ASN A 80 16.93 -15.38 -5.75
C ASN A 80 15.84 -14.57 -5.01
N LEU A 81 14.89 -15.23 -4.32
CA LEU A 81 13.79 -14.54 -3.64
C LEU A 81 14.27 -13.58 -2.54
N VAL A 82 15.32 -13.95 -1.81
CA VAL A 82 15.87 -13.11 -0.73
C VAL A 82 16.42 -11.81 -1.32
N GLU A 83 17.20 -11.90 -2.41
CA GLU A 83 17.76 -10.73 -3.08
C GLU A 83 16.68 -9.85 -3.71
N ALA A 84 15.69 -10.46 -4.37
CA ALA A 84 14.57 -9.73 -4.94
C ALA A 84 13.76 -8.98 -3.89
N ASN A 85 13.41 -9.64 -2.78
CA ASN A 85 12.70 -9.01 -1.68
C ASN A 85 13.53 -7.89 -1.03
N ALA A 86 14.85 -8.06 -0.91
CA ALA A 86 15.72 -7.00 -0.42
C ALA A 86 15.70 -5.77 -1.34
N LYS A 87 15.79 -5.96 -2.66
CA LYS A 87 15.70 -4.86 -3.64
C LYS A 87 14.35 -4.16 -3.61
N ILE A 88 13.25 -4.90 -3.53
CA ILE A 88 11.91 -4.33 -3.36
C ILE A 88 11.81 -3.55 -2.06
N GLY A 89 12.31 -4.12 -0.95
CA GLY A 89 12.31 -3.45 0.35
C GLY A 89 13.09 -2.14 0.35
N VAL A 90 14.23 -2.08 -0.34
CA VAL A 90 15.00 -0.83 -0.53
C VAL A 90 14.21 0.18 -1.35
N ALA A 91 13.59 -0.25 -2.46
CA ALA A 91 12.78 0.63 -3.29
C ALA A 91 11.56 1.18 -2.52
N ASP A 92 10.83 0.33 -1.79
CA ASP A 92 9.70 0.72 -0.95
C ASP A 92 10.11 1.68 0.17
N SER A 93 11.23 1.40 0.84
CA SER A 93 11.75 2.27 1.90
C SER A 93 12.16 3.63 1.35
N THR A 94 12.80 3.66 0.18
CA THR A 94 13.17 4.90 -0.51
C THR A 94 11.93 5.69 -0.92
N ALA A 95 10.93 5.01 -1.48
CA ALA A 95 9.67 5.65 -1.87
C ALA A 95 8.91 6.21 -0.66
N GLN A 96 8.88 5.49 0.46
CA GLN A 96 8.24 5.97 1.69
C GLN A 96 8.97 7.15 2.32
N LEU A 97 10.30 7.22 2.19
CA LEU A 97 11.10 8.31 2.70
C LEU A 97 11.00 9.57 1.83
N VAL A 98 11.21 9.41 0.53
CA VAL A 98 11.33 10.53 -0.41
C VAL A 98 9.96 10.96 -0.96
N GLY A 99 9.03 10.00 -1.11
CA GLY A 99 7.72 10.21 -1.75
C GLY A 99 6.91 11.36 -1.16
N PRO A 100 6.67 11.40 0.16
CA PRO A 100 5.89 12.48 0.76
C PRO A 100 6.51 13.87 0.56
N GLY A 101 7.85 13.95 0.64
CA GLY A 101 8.57 15.20 0.39
C GLY A 101 8.45 15.66 -1.06
N LEU A 102 8.62 14.75 -2.01
CA LEU A 102 8.42 15.04 -3.44
C LEU A 102 6.97 15.43 -3.74
N ALA A 103 6.00 14.69 -3.20
CA ALA A 103 4.58 15.01 -3.37
C ALA A 103 4.24 16.40 -2.81
N GLY A 104 4.71 16.73 -1.60
CA GLY A 104 4.52 18.03 -0.99
C GLY A 104 5.13 19.17 -1.82
N ALA A 105 6.36 18.98 -2.33
CA ALA A 105 7.02 19.94 -3.20
C ALA A 105 6.29 20.11 -4.54
N LEU A 106 5.90 19.02 -5.18
CA LEU A 106 5.14 19.06 -6.43
C LEU A 106 3.79 19.79 -6.27
N ILE A 107 3.08 19.51 -5.18
CA ILE A 107 1.81 20.21 -4.89
C ILE A 107 2.05 21.71 -4.66
N GLN A 108 3.12 22.05 -3.96
CA GLN A 108 3.46 23.45 -3.65
C GLN A 108 3.88 24.24 -4.88
N TRP A 109 4.62 23.63 -5.81
CA TRP A 109 5.14 24.32 -7.00
C TRP A 109 4.20 24.24 -8.21
N LEU A 110 3.51 23.11 -8.39
CA LEU A 110 2.73 22.82 -9.60
C LEU A 110 1.24 22.73 -9.37
N THR A 111 0.74 22.74 -8.16
CA THR A 111 -0.65 22.47 -7.74
C THR A 111 -1.00 20.99 -7.60
N ALA A 112 -2.02 20.70 -6.78
CA ALA A 112 -2.45 19.32 -6.51
C ALA A 112 -2.95 18.57 -7.78
N PRO A 113 -3.75 19.16 -8.68
CA PRO A 113 -4.15 18.47 -9.91
C PRO A 113 -2.99 18.03 -10.79
N ILE A 114 -1.93 18.85 -10.92
CA ILE A 114 -0.77 18.50 -11.73
C ILE A 114 0.06 17.41 -11.06
N ALA A 115 0.22 17.45 -9.74
CA ALA A 115 0.88 16.38 -9.01
C ALA A 115 0.17 15.02 -9.19
N ILE A 116 -1.17 15.01 -9.11
CA ILE A 116 -1.98 13.81 -9.36
C ILE A 116 -1.88 13.36 -10.83
N LEU A 117 -1.80 14.28 -11.77
CA LEU A 117 -1.58 13.95 -13.19
C LEU A 117 -0.27 13.20 -13.39
N LEU A 118 0.83 13.65 -12.76
CA LEU A 118 2.13 12.97 -12.83
C LEU A 118 2.06 11.57 -12.21
N ASP A 119 1.34 11.41 -11.11
CA ASP A 119 1.12 10.10 -10.51
C ASP A 119 0.30 9.18 -11.43
N ALA A 120 -0.76 9.69 -12.06
CA ALA A 120 -1.52 8.94 -13.05
C ALA A 120 -0.63 8.46 -14.22
N PHE A 121 0.27 9.30 -14.71
CA PHE A 121 1.22 8.91 -15.75
C PHE A 121 2.19 7.83 -15.30
N SER A 122 2.60 7.82 -14.04
CA SER A 122 3.48 6.77 -13.49
C SER A 122 2.84 5.38 -13.59
N PHE A 123 1.53 5.28 -13.37
CA PHE A 123 0.78 4.03 -13.55
C PHE A 123 0.70 3.59 -15.02
N PHE A 124 0.50 4.52 -15.95
CA PHE A 124 0.52 4.17 -17.38
C PHE A 124 1.91 3.73 -17.83
N LEU A 125 2.96 4.38 -17.33
CA LEU A 125 4.34 3.97 -17.59
C LEU A 125 4.62 2.58 -17.03
N SER A 126 4.17 2.28 -15.81
CA SER A 126 4.25 0.94 -15.22
C SER A 126 3.56 -0.10 -16.10
N ALA A 127 2.32 0.16 -16.50
CA ALA A 127 1.57 -0.73 -17.38
C ALA A 127 2.25 -0.95 -18.75
N TRP A 128 2.86 0.10 -19.30
CA TRP A 128 3.60 0.02 -20.56
C TRP A 128 4.85 -0.83 -20.42
N ILE A 129 5.65 -0.64 -19.37
CA ILE A 129 6.85 -1.44 -19.10
C ILE A 129 6.47 -2.92 -18.90
N LEU A 130 5.42 -3.19 -18.14
CA LEU A 130 4.96 -4.55 -17.86
C LEU A 130 4.51 -5.29 -19.12
N ARG A 131 3.99 -4.60 -20.15
CA ARG A 131 3.66 -5.20 -21.45
C ARG A 131 4.87 -5.78 -22.18
N GLY A 132 6.06 -5.28 -21.90
CA GLY A 132 7.31 -5.79 -22.46
C GLY A 132 7.77 -7.12 -21.82
N ILE A 133 7.15 -7.58 -20.76
CA ILE A 133 7.53 -8.82 -20.09
C ILE A 133 6.92 -10.01 -20.86
N PRO A 134 7.75 -10.94 -21.40
CA PRO A 134 7.26 -12.08 -22.15
C PRO A 134 6.45 -13.03 -21.24
N PRO A 135 5.32 -13.58 -21.72
CA PRO A 135 4.56 -14.57 -20.99
C PRO A 135 5.36 -15.85 -20.78
N ARG A 136 5.26 -16.47 -19.61
CA ARG A 136 5.82 -17.80 -19.31
C ARG A 136 4.68 -18.82 -19.14
N GLU A 137 5.00 -20.11 -19.33
CA GLU A 137 4.02 -21.19 -19.11
C GLU A 137 3.53 -21.28 -17.66
N SER A 138 4.39 -20.92 -16.71
CA SER A 138 4.01 -20.81 -15.28
C SER A 138 2.94 -19.75 -15.00
N ASP A 139 2.74 -18.80 -15.94
CA ASP A 139 1.71 -17.75 -15.80
C ASP A 139 0.29 -18.29 -16.09
N ARG A 140 0.15 -19.57 -16.42
CA ARG A 140 -1.17 -20.18 -16.66
C ARG A 140 -1.92 -20.36 -15.34
N PRO A 141 -3.19 -19.99 -15.29
CA PRO A 141 -4.00 -20.19 -14.07
C PRO A 141 -4.05 -21.67 -13.71
N LYS A 142 -3.84 -21.98 -12.44
CA LYS A 142 -4.17 -23.32 -11.94
C LYS A 142 -5.67 -23.47 -11.97
N VAL A 143 -6.16 -24.40 -12.80
CA VAL A 143 -7.59 -24.71 -12.86
C VAL A 143 -7.98 -25.39 -11.56
N VAL A 144 -8.56 -24.63 -10.64
CA VAL A 144 -9.12 -25.17 -9.40
C VAL A 144 -10.62 -25.33 -9.61
N ALA A 145 -11.09 -26.56 -9.55
CA ALA A 145 -12.51 -26.90 -9.75
C ALA A 145 -13.43 -26.53 -8.57
N ARG A 146 -12.92 -25.76 -7.59
CA ARG A 146 -13.67 -25.37 -6.39
C ARG A 146 -14.43 -24.05 -6.59
N SER A 147 -15.55 -23.88 -5.89
CA SER A 147 -16.29 -22.61 -5.90
C SER A 147 -15.54 -21.54 -5.10
N ILE A 148 -15.57 -20.29 -5.56
CA ILE A 148 -14.94 -19.13 -4.89
C ILE A 148 -15.44 -19.03 -3.43
N GLY A 149 -16.74 -19.20 -3.20
CA GLY A 149 -17.32 -19.14 -1.87
C GLY A 149 -16.81 -20.24 -0.92
N ALA A 150 -16.49 -21.43 -1.44
CA ALA A 150 -15.92 -22.51 -0.64
C ALA A 150 -14.49 -22.19 -0.22
N GLU A 151 -13.66 -21.64 -1.11
CA GLU A 151 -12.28 -21.23 -0.79
C GLU A 151 -12.23 -20.08 0.23
N ILE A 152 -13.11 -19.08 0.07
CA ILE A 152 -13.24 -17.98 1.05
C ILE A 152 -13.65 -18.53 2.41
N ARG A 153 -14.64 -19.42 2.45
CA ARG A 153 -15.11 -20.03 3.71
C ARG A 153 -14.02 -20.86 4.37
N GLU A 154 -13.25 -21.62 3.60
CA GLU A 154 -12.12 -22.42 4.10
C GLU A 154 -11.04 -21.48 4.68
N GLY A 155 -10.66 -20.42 3.99
CA GLY A 155 -9.70 -19.42 4.48
C GLY A 155 -10.16 -18.74 5.77
N LEU A 156 -11.43 -18.34 5.84
CA LEU A 156 -12.02 -17.78 7.06
C LEU A 156 -12.05 -18.81 8.21
N ALA A 157 -12.39 -20.05 7.91
CA ALA A 157 -12.39 -21.12 8.92
C ALA A 157 -10.99 -21.35 9.51
N VAL A 158 -9.94 -21.33 8.69
CA VAL A 158 -8.54 -21.45 9.17
C VAL A 158 -8.22 -20.33 10.15
N ILE A 159 -8.55 -19.08 9.81
CA ILE A 159 -8.33 -17.94 10.71
C ILE A 159 -9.13 -18.10 12.01
N TRP A 160 -10.40 -18.51 11.91
CA TRP A 160 -11.29 -18.58 13.06
C TRP A 160 -10.93 -19.70 14.05
N HIS A 161 -10.48 -20.83 13.53
CA HIS A 161 -10.09 -21.99 14.35
C HIS A 161 -8.67 -21.89 14.93
N ASN A 162 -7.82 -21.01 14.37
CA ASN A 162 -6.49 -20.79 14.90
C ASN A 162 -6.46 -19.55 15.81
N PRO A 163 -6.34 -19.71 17.15
CA PRO A 163 -6.38 -18.58 18.08
C PRO A 163 -5.26 -17.55 17.84
N THR A 164 -4.09 -18.02 17.41
CA THR A 164 -2.95 -17.14 17.11
C THR A 164 -3.22 -16.28 15.87
N LEU A 165 -3.71 -16.90 14.78
CA LEU A 165 -4.06 -16.16 13.56
C LEU A 165 -5.19 -15.16 13.83
N ARG A 166 -6.19 -15.58 14.59
CA ARG A 166 -7.31 -14.69 14.96
C ARG A 166 -6.82 -13.49 15.77
N ALA A 167 -5.97 -13.71 16.77
CA ALA A 167 -5.39 -12.62 17.57
C ALA A 167 -4.56 -11.65 16.71
N LEU A 168 -3.75 -12.18 15.79
CA LEU A 168 -2.95 -11.37 14.87
C LEU A 168 -3.84 -10.54 13.92
N VAL A 169 -4.88 -11.13 13.35
CA VAL A 169 -5.81 -10.43 12.46
C VAL A 169 -6.51 -9.28 13.17
N TRP A 170 -6.99 -9.50 14.40
CA TRP A 170 -7.61 -8.45 15.21
C TRP A 170 -6.61 -7.36 15.61
N ALA A 171 -5.40 -7.73 16.06
CA ALA A 171 -4.37 -6.77 16.47
C ALA A 171 -3.93 -5.90 15.28
N ILE A 172 -3.62 -6.51 14.12
CA ILE A 172 -3.20 -5.80 12.92
C ILE A 172 -4.37 -4.96 12.37
N GLY A 173 -5.59 -5.51 12.37
CA GLY A 173 -6.77 -4.79 11.91
C GLY A 173 -7.05 -3.53 12.73
N ALA A 174 -7.06 -3.66 14.06
CA ALA A 174 -7.22 -2.53 14.96
C ALA A 174 -6.11 -1.49 14.76
N TRP A 175 -4.85 -1.93 14.73
CA TRP A 175 -3.71 -1.05 14.45
C TRP A 175 -3.88 -0.26 13.16
N GLN A 176 -4.29 -0.91 12.07
CA GLN A 176 -4.48 -0.25 10.76
C GLN A 176 -5.60 0.80 10.80
N VAL A 177 -6.73 0.51 11.48
CA VAL A 177 -7.83 1.47 11.62
C VAL A 177 -7.35 2.71 12.38
N PHE A 178 -6.73 2.55 13.56
CA PHE A 178 -6.24 3.67 14.35
C PHE A 178 -5.14 4.46 13.61
N ARG A 179 -4.23 3.77 12.93
CA ARG A 179 -3.18 4.41 12.14
C ARG A 179 -3.74 5.30 11.03
N HIS A 180 -4.72 4.81 10.26
CA HIS A 180 -5.31 5.60 9.17
C HIS A 180 -6.19 6.74 9.71
N ALA A 181 -6.91 6.52 10.80
CA ALA A 181 -7.66 7.57 11.47
C ALA A 181 -6.72 8.69 11.96
N PHE A 182 -5.62 8.33 12.60
CA PHE A 182 -4.61 9.29 13.03
C PHE A 182 -4.02 10.09 11.86
N LEU A 183 -3.60 9.42 10.77
CA LEU A 183 -3.05 10.10 9.60
C LEU A 183 -4.03 11.12 9.02
N ALA A 184 -5.32 10.79 8.95
CA ALA A 184 -6.33 11.71 8.47
C ALA A 184 -6.45 12.95 9.38
N VAL A 185 -6.45 12.74 10.71
CA VAL A 185 -6.54 13.84 11.68
C VAL A 185 -5.27 14.70 11.65
N VAL A 186 -4.09 14.11 11.65
CA VAL A 186 -2.81 14.84 11.64
C VAL A 186 -2.67 15.73 10.41
N VAL A 187 -3.02 15.23 9.23
CA VAL A 187 -2.95 16.05 8.00
C VAL A 187 -3.92 17.21 8.08
N LEU A 188 -5.15 16.97 8.56
CA LEU A 188 -6.16 18.01 8.72
C LEU A 188 -5.75 19.06 9.79
N PHE A 189 -5.22 18.61 10.91
CA PHE A 189 -4.71 19.47 11.98
C PHE A 189 -3.54 20.33 11.50
N ALA A 190 -2.55 19.71 10.82
CA ALA A 190 -1.41 20.43 10.27
C ALA A 190 -1.84 21.51 9.26
N ALA A 191 -2.84 21.21 8.42
CA ALA A 191 -3.31 22.15 7.42
C ALA A 191 -4.19 23.27 7.99
N ARG A 192 -5.08 22.97 8.98
CA ARG A 192 -6.08 23.93 9.48
C ARG A 192 -5.60 24.70 10.68
N GLU A 193 -4.99 24.04 11.66
CA GLU A 193 -4.59 24.67 12.92
C GLU A 193 -3.16 25.24 12.84
N LEU A 194 -2.23 24.50 12.23
CA LEU A 194 -0.84 24.94 12.10
C LEU A 194 -0.58 25.73 10.82
N ASN A 195 -1.56 25.85 9.92
CA ASN A 195 -1.44 26.55 8.63
C ASN A 195 -0.25 26.03 7.80
N PHE A 196 0.07 24.73 7.89
CA PHE A 196 1.18 24.13 7.14
C PHE A 196 0.82 24.07 5.67
N SER A 197 1.76 24.52 4.82
CA SER A 197 1.67 24.29 3.39
C SER A 197 1.88 22.81 3.05
N ALA A 198 1.52 22.40 1.83
CA ALA A 198 1.75 21.03 1.34
C ALA A 198 3.22 20.60 1.48
N GLY A 199 4.16 21.53 1.24
CA GLY A 199 5.60 21.29 1.45
C GLY A 199 5.96 20.99 2.89
N HIS A 200 5.39 21.73 3.87
CA HIS A 200 5.62 21.46 5.29
C HIS A 200 5.06 20.11 5.72
N VAL A 201 3.86 19.74 5.25
CA VAL A 201 3.27 18.42 5.51
C VAL A 201 4.13 17.30 4.88
N GLY A 202 4.61 17.50 3.65
CA GLY A 202 5.52 16.55 3.01
C GLY A 202 6.84 16.37 3.78
N ALA A 203 7.44 17.48 4.26
CA ALA A 203 8.64 17.45 5.09
C ALA A 203 8.43 16.73 6.42
N LEU A 204 7.27 16.93 7.07
CA LEU A 204 6.89 16.21 8.30
C LEU A 204 6.92 14.70 8.09
N PHE A 205 6.31 14.21 7.01
CA PHE A 205 6.30 12.78 6.69
C PHE A 205 7.68 12.26 6.27
N MET A 206 8.52 13.08 5.63
CA MET A 206 9.89 12.72 5.31
C MET A 206 10.72 12.52 6.60
N VAL A 207 10.60 13.42 7.58
CA VAL A 207 11.26 13.28 8.89
C VAL A 207 10.75 12.02 9.61
N ALA A 208 9.45 11.73 9.58
CA ALA A 208 8.89 10.49 10.12
C ALA A 208 9.46 9.24 9.41
N GLY A 209 9.67 9.30 8.10
CA GLY A 209 10.33 8.26 7.31
C GLY A 209 11.79 8.03 7.74
N LEU A 210 12.56 9.10 7.95
CA LEU A 210 13.92 9.00 8.50
C LEU A 210 13.93 8.36 9.90
N GLY A 211 12.99 8.75 10.76
CA GLY A 211 12.82 8.13 12.07
C GLY A 211 12.53 6.63 11.99
N SER A 212 11.72 6.19 11.04
CA SER A 212 11.41 4.78 10.84
C SER A 212 12.62 3.96 10.36
N LEU A 213 13.47 4.53 9.49
CA LEU A 213 14.73 3.91 9.07
C LEU A 213 15.70 3.76 10.23
N ALA A 214 15.87 4.82 11.04
CA ALA A 214 16.69 4.76 12.24
C ALA A 214 16.17 3.71 13.23
N ALA A 215 14.87 3.67 13.46
CA ALA A 215 14.21 2.68 14.31
C ALA A 215 14.43 1.25 13.80
N ALA A 216 14.42 1.01 12.48
CA ALA A 216 14.68 -0.31 11.91
C ALA A 216 16.08 -0.83 12.28
N GLY A 217 17.12 0.02 12.21
CA GLY A 217 18.48 -0.32 12.61
C GLY A 217 18.58 -0.63 14.11
N VAL A 218 17.98 0.22 14.95
CA VAL A 218 17.93 0.02 16.41
C VAL A 218 17.17 -1.26 16.77
N THR A 219 16.03 -1.51 16.12
CA THR A 219 15.21 -2.71 16.34
C THR A 219 15.98 -3.98 16.00
N ALA A 220 16.75 -3.99 14.90
CA ALA A 220 17.57 -5.13 14.53
C ALA A 220 18.64 -5.44 15.59
N MET A 221 19.26 -4.43 16.18
CA MET A 221 20.24 -4.55 17.27
C MET A 221 19.57 -5.06 18.55
N LEU A 222 18.42 -4.50 18.93
CA LEU A 222 17.70 -4.87 20.14
C LEU A 222 17.12 -6.29 20.04
N ASN A 223 16.61 -6.70 18.88
CA ASN A 223 16.12 -8.06 18.67
C ASN A 223 17.20 -9.13 18.85
N ARG A 224 18.45 -8.83 18.43
CA ARG A 224 19.59 -9.74 18.67
C ARG A 224 19.94 -9.88 20.14
N ARG A 225 19.68 -8.84 20.95
CA ARG A 225 20.07 -8.80 22.38
C ARG A 225 18.97 -9.28 23.30
N PHE A 226 17.72 -8.92 23.05
CA PHE A 226 16.58 -9.13 23.96
C PHE A 226 15.52 -10.08 23.42
N GLY A 227 15.62 -10.46 22.13
CA GLY A 227 14.60 -11.25 21.45
C GLY A 227 13.42 -10.42 20.94
N MET A 228 12.63 -11.04 20.05
CA MET A 228 11.58 -10.35 19.29
C MET A 228 10.39 -9.89 20.15
N GLY A 229 9.97 -10.72 21.13
CA GLY A 229 8.80 -10.44 21.96
C GLY A 229 8.93 -9.18 22.83
N PRO A 230 9.96 -9.09 23.69
CA PRO A 230 10.17 -7.90 24.50
C PRO A 230 10.35 -6.61 23.71
N VAL A 231 11.04 -6.67 22.55
CA VAL A 231 11.26 -5.51 21.68
C VAL A 231 9.95 -5.04 21.04
N MET A 232 9.08 -5.97 20.61
CA MET A 232 7.74 -5.62 20.12
C MET A 232 6.90 -4.92 21.19
N LEU A 233 6.86 -5.47 22.39
CA LEU A 233 6.09 -4.88 23.50
C LEU A 233 6.61 -3.49 23.88
N ALA A 234 7.93 -3.34 23.98
CA ALA A 234 8.56 -2.04 24.24
C ALA A 234 8.26 -1.01 23.14
N GLY A 235 8.27 -1.42 21.87
CA GLY A 235 7.94 -0.56 20.74
C GLY A 235 6.48 -0.09 20.77
N ILE A 236 5.54 -0.97 21.06
CA ILE A 236 4.12 -0.63 21.20
C ILE A 236 3.93 0.33 22.40
N GLY A 237 4.57 0.05 23.53
CA GLY A 237 4.51 0.91 24.71
C GLY A 237 5.08 2.30 24.46
N ALA A 238 6.26 2.38 23.83
CA ALA A 238 6.89 3.65 23.47
C ALA A 238 6.02 4.49 22.51
N THR A 239 5.39 3.83 21.53
CA THR A 239 4.43 4.50 20.65
C THR A 239 3.24 5.05 21.43
N GLY A 240 2.67 4.28 22.36
CA GLY A 240 1.56 4.73 23.23
C GLY A 240 1.93 5.95 24.08
N VAL A 241 3.12 5.94 24.69
CA VAL A 241 3.61 7.10 25.49
C VAL A 241 3.85 8.33 24.62
N ALA A 242 4.46 8.18 23.44
CA ALA A 242 4.68 9.30 22.54
C ALA A 242 3.37 9.97 22.08
N TRP A 243 2.29 9.22 22.01
CA TRP A 243 0.96 9.75 21.64
C TRP A 243 0.24 10.49 22.79
N HIS A 244 0.58 10.20 24.04
CA HIS A 244 0.02 10.92 25.19
C HIS A 244 0.74 12.25 25.46
N GLY A 245 1.90 12.46 24.87
CA GLY A 245 2.70 13.69 25.05
C GLY A 245 2.44 14.77 23.97
N MET A 246 1.53 14.47 23.02
CA MET A 246 1.08 15.42 21.97
C MET A 246 -0.33 15.93 22.27
#